data_42a72eb8b4788a607fdfefe4c35ab87d
#
_entry.id   42a72eb8b4788a607fdfefe4c35ab87d
#
_cell.length_a   1.000
_cell.length_b   1.000
_cell.length_c   1.000
_cell.angle_alpha   90.00
_cell.angle_beta   90.00
_cell.angle_gamma   90.00
#
_symmetry.space_group_name_H-M   'P 1'
#
loop_
_entity.id
_entity.type
_entity.pdbx_description
1 polymer ?
#
loop_
_entity_poly.entity_id
_entity_poly.type
_entity_poly.pdbx_seq_one_letter_code
_entity_poly.pdbx_strand_id
1 'polypeptide(L)'
;MENVYVGIDVSQRKCDASIKDRSHNELVEPIVFEPNMEGIDKLLKVVTEVCKRLKAEPIFGMESTGIYHLPIYAELTALDYTVKVYNPTQINAFSKKSLRKTQTDKIAARTIADALSYEGVPRER
;
A
#
# COMPACT_ATOMS: atom_id res chain seq x y z
N MET A 1 -9.66 11.57 12.71
CA MET A 1 -8.98 11.75 11.43
C MET A 1 -9.12 10.51 10.57
N GLU A 2 -9.47 10.73 9.34
CA GLU A 2 -9.63 9.62 8.42
C GLU A 2 -8.29 9.08 7.99
N ASN A 3 -8.31 7.86 7.52
CA ASN A 3 -7.12 7.25 6.94
C ASN A 3 -7.40 6.81 5.52
N VAL A 4 -6.37 6.85 4.70
CA VAL A 4 -6.41 6.19 3.41
C VAL A 4 -5.37 5.08 3.45
N TYR A 5 -5.64 4.03 2.73
CA TYR A 5 -4.83 2.82 2.80
C TYR A 5 -4.17 2.60 1.45
N VAL A 6 -2.85 2.62 1.47
CA VAL A 6 -2.06 2.50 0.25
C VAL A 6 -1.37 1.14 0.25
N GLY A 7 -1.85 0.26 -0.61
CA GLY A 7 -1.23 -1.05 -0.76
C GLY A 7 -0.25 -1.03 -1.91
N ILE A 8 0.93 -1.56 -1.67
CA ILE A 8 1.99 -1.57 -2.67
C ILE A 8 2.41 -3.00 -2.97
N ASP A 9 2.30 -3.36 -4.23
CA ASP A 9 2.81 -4.63 -4.71
C ASP A 9 4.20 -4.38 -5.25
N VAL A 10 5.20 -4.84 -4.52
CA VAL A 10 6.59 -4.53 -4.81
C VAL A 10 7.19 -5.56 -5.75
N SER A 11 7.92 -5.11 -6.73
CA SER A 11 8.69 -6.00 -7.55
C SER A 11 10.00 -5.31 -7.90
N GLN A 12 10.86 -6.05 -8.56
CA GLN A 12 12.19 -5.57 -8.83
C GLN A 12 12.22 -4.35 -9.72
N ARG A 13 11.31 -4.30 -10.67
CA ARG A 13 11.36 -3.24 -11.68
C ARG A 13 10.26 -2.22 -11.56
N LYS A 14 9.08 -2.68 -11.27
CA LYS A 14 7.93 -1.80 -11.18
C LYS A 14 7.07 -2.21 -10.03
N CYS A 15 6.52 -1.23 -9.38
CA CYS A 15 5.60 -1.47 -8.28
C CYS A 15 4.23 -0.96 -8.65
N ASP A 16 3.22 -1.57 -8.09
CA ASP A 16 1.85 -1.11 -8.26
C ASP A 16 1.32 -0.65 -6.92
N ALA A 17 0.57 0.43 -6.91
CA ALA A 17 -0.02 0.94 -5.69
C ALA A 17 -1.51 1.14 -5.88
N SER A 18 -2.27 0.77 -4.87
CA SER A 18 -3.71 0.99 -4.83
C SER A 18 -4.03 1.83 -3.62
N ILE A 19 -4.84 2.86 -3.79
CA ILE A 19 -5.21 3.76 -2.70
C ILE A 19 -6.69 3.62 -2.46
N LYS A 20 -7.05 3.20 -1.26
CA LYS A 20 -8.45 2.94 -0.91
C LYS A 20 -8.82 3.64 0.38
N ASP A 21 -10.12 3.89 0.55
CA ASP A 21 -10.61 4.41 1.80
C ASP A 21 -11.06 3.27 2.70
N ARG A 22 -11.62 3.61 3.84
CA ARG A 22 -12.03 2.61 4.81
C ARG A 22 -13.12 1.70 4.28
N SER A 23 -13.92 2.17 3.37
CA SER A 23 -15.00 1.37 2.78
C SER A 23 -14.56 0.59 1.57
N HIS A 24 -13.25 0.54 1.34
CA HIS A 24 -12.66 -0.23 0.23
C HIS A 24 -12.93 0.37 -1.13
N ASN A 25 -13.27 1.64 -1.19
CA ASN A 25 -13.40 2.33 -2.46
C ASN A 25 -12.04 2.73 -2.96
N GLU A 26 -11.77 2.44 -4.22
CA GLU A 26 -10.52 2.84 -4.84
C GLU A 26 -10.61 4.32 -5.17
N LEU A 27 -9.72 5.11 -4.60
CA LEU A 27 -9.83 6.56 -4.70
C LEU A 27 -9.19 7.13 -5.94
N VAL A 28 -8.23 6.42 -6.52
CA VAL A 28 -7.60 6.80 -7.78
C VAL A 28 -7.31 5.51 -8.52
N GLU A 29 -7.02 5.63 -9.80
CA GLU A 29 -6.61 4.46 -10.54
C GLU A 29 -5.28 3.96 -10.04
N PRO A 30 -5.02 2.66 -10.14
CA PRO A 30 -3.76 2.12 -9.66
C PRO A 30 -2.58 2.85 -10.26
N ILE A 31 -1.56 3.05 -9.45
CA ILE A 31 -0.38 3.79 -9.84
C ILE A 31 0.76 2.82 -10.04
N VAL A 32 1.45 2.97 -11.16
CA VAL A 32 2.65 2.18 -11.42
C VAL A 32 3.83 3.10 -11.20
N PHE A 33 4.80 2.66 -10.41
CA PHE A 33 5.97 3.49 -10.15
C PHE A 33 7.19 2.61 -10.02
N GLU A 34 8.36 3.21 -10.20
CA GLU A 34 9.60 2.48 -10.09
C GLU A 34 10.10 2.55 -8.65
N PRO A 35 10.77 1.50 -8.18
CA PRO A 35 11.24 1.46 -6.80
C PRO A 35 12.54 2.25 -6.62
N ASN A 36 12.50 3.53 -6.92
CA ASN A 36 13.61 4.44 -6.74
C ASN A 36 13.05 5.77 -6.25
N MET A 37 13.93 6.72 -6.02
CA MET A 37 13.50 7.99 -5.45
C MET A 37 12.49 8.70 -6.32
N GLU A 38 12.70 8.69 -7.62
CA GLU A 38 11.76 9.35 -8.52
C GLU A 38 10.40 8.69 -8.50
N GLY A 39 10.40 7.36 -8.49
CA GLY A 39 9.15 6.63 -8.45
C GLY A 39 8.40 6.85 -7.15
N ILE A 40 9.12 6.82 -6.05
CA ILE A 40 8.50 7.07 -4.75
C ILE A 40 7.94 8.48 -4.68
N ASP A 41 8.67 9.45 -5.21
CA ASP A 41 8.16 10.83 -5.24
C ASP A 41 6.88 10.92 -6.06
N LYS A 42 6.82 10.20 -7.16
CA LYS A 42 5.62 10.18 -7.97
C LYS A 42 4.44 9.63 -7.19
N LEU A 43 4.65 8.53 -6.49
CA LEU A 43 3.60 7.96 -5.66
C LEU A 43 3.18 8.93 -4.57
N LEU A 44 4.14 9.54 -3.90
CA LEU A 44 3.83 10.42 -2.79
C LEU A 44 3.10 11.67 -3.22
N LYS A 45 3.34 12.16 -4.42
CA LYS A 45 2.56 13.29 -4.92
C LYS A 45 1.09 12.94 -5.01
N VAL A 46 0.78 11.77 -5.53
CA VAL A 46 -0.61 11.36 -5.65
C VAL A 46 -1.20 11.13 -4.26
N VAL A 47 -0.48 10.44 -3.39
CA VAL A 47 -0.99 10.15 -2.05
C VAL A 47 -1.23 11.45 -1.29
N THR A 48 -0.29 12.37 -1.36
CA THR A 48 -0.42 13.64 -0.65
C THR A 48 -1.65 14.40 -1.12
N GLU A 49 -1.87 14.39 -2.43
CA GLU A 49 -3.01 15.11 -2.96
C GLU A 49 -4.33 14.51 -2.52
N VAL A 50 -4.42 13.18 -2.53
CA VAL A 50 -5.64 12.52 -2.08
C VAL A 50 -5.88 12.82 -0.60
N CYS A 51 -4.82 12.72 0.20
CA CYS A 51 -4.95 12.96 1.63
C CYS A 51 -5.35 14.39 1.94
N LYS A 52 -4.80 15.33 1.19
CA LYS A 52 -5.13 16.73 1.39
C LYS A 52 -6.60 16.98 1.09
N ARG A 53 -7.08 16.39 0.01
CA ARG A 53 -8.45 16.58 -0.42
C ARG A 53 -9.44 16.00 0.58
N LEU A 54 -9.09 14.87 1.19
CA LEU A 54 -9.97 14.18 2.10
C LEU A 54 -9.68 14.49 3.57
N LYS A 55 -8.65 15.26 3.84
CA LYS A 55 -8.20 15.54 5.20
C LYS A 55 -7.91 14.25 5.93
N ALA A 56 -7.12 13.41 5.29
CA ALA A 56 -6.82 12.08 5.79
C ALA A 56 -5.33 11.88 5.86
N GLU A 57 -4.93 10.80 6.53
CA GLU A 57 -3.54 10.43 6.60
C GLU A 57 -3.34 9.06 5.97
N PRO A 58 -2.22 8.85 5.33
CA PRO A 58 -2.01 7.59 4.65
C PRO A 58 -1.37 6.56 5.56
N ILE A 59 -1.76 5.31 5.35
CA ILE A 59 -1.09 4.17 5.95
C ILE A 59 -0.67 3.29 4.79
N PHE A 60 0.61 2.94 4.76
CA PHE A 60 1.17 2.16 3.66
C PHE A 60 1.31 0.71 4.08
N GLY A 61 1.10 -0.18 3.13
CA GLY A 61 1.33 -1.59 3.34
C GLY A 61 2.02 -2.19 2.15
N MET A 62 2.86 -3.18 2.39
CA MET A 62 3.55 -3.86 1.32
C MET A 62 3.88 -5.26 1.77
N GLU A 63 4.15 -6.11 0.81
CA GLU A 63 4.50 -7.49 1.08
C GLU A 63 6.01 -7.65 0.97
N SER A 64 6.60 -8.35 1.93
CA SER A 64 8.04 -8.58 1.91
C SER A 64 8.34 -9.79 1.05
N THR A 65 8.68 -9.54 -0.20
CA THR A 65 9.09 -10.59 -1.10
C THR A 65 10.54 -10.33 -1.44
N GLY A 66 11.43 -11.12 -0.92
CA GLY A 66 12.85 -10.86 -1.11
C GLY A 66 13.26 -9.59 -0.41
N ILE A 67 14.05 -8.79 -1.08
CA ILE A 67 14.60 -7.57 -0.49
C ILE A 67 14.13 -6.31 -1.19
N TYR A 68 13.27 -6.44 -2.20
CA TYR A 68 12.98 -5.27 -3.04
C TYR A 68 12.10 -4.24 -2.35
N HIS A 69 11.44 -4.63 -1.27
CA HIS A 69 10.62 -3.68 -0.51
C HIS A 69 11.46 -2.78 0.38
N LEU A 70 12.71 -3.13 0.65
CA LEU A 70 13.50 -2.43 1.64
C LEU A 70 13.74 -0.96 1.33
N PRO A 71 14.12 -0.59 0.09
CA PRO A 71 14.32 0.83 -0.18
C PRO A 71 13.06 1.66 -0.01
N ILE A 72 11.91 1.08 -0.39
CA ILE A 72 10.65 1.80 -0.25
C ILE A 72 10.31 1.95 1.21
N TYR A 73 10.46 0.89 1.97
CA TYR A 73 10.19 0.92 3.40
C TYR A 73 11.08 1.96 4.09
N ALA A 74 12.37 1.97 3.75
CA ALA A 74 13.29 2.89 4.38
C ALA A 74 12.92 4.33 4.09
N GLU A 75 12.56 4.62 2.86
CA GLU A 75 12.24 6.00 2.51
C GLU A 75 10.94 6.45 3.17
N LEU A 76 9.93 5.60 3.14
CA LEU A 76 8.65 5.98 3.73
C LEU A 76 8.75 6.16 5.23
N THR A 77 9.49 5.29 5.91
CA THR A 77 9.62 5.44 7.35
C THR A 77 10.51 6.63 7.70
N ALA A 78 11.50 6.94 6.86
CA ALA A 78 12.32 8.13 7.09
C ALA A 78 11.48 9.40 6.99
N LEU A 79 10.41 9.36 6.25
CA LEU A 79 9.49 10.50 6.13
C LEU A 79 8.37 10.44 7.15
N ASP A 80 8.48 9.56 8.11
CA ASP A 80 7.53 9.42 9.23
C ASP A 80 6.17 8.88 8.83
N TYR A 81 6.10 8.20 7.70
CA TYR A 81 4.85 7.53 7.35
C TYR A 81 4.72 6.22 8.10
N THR A 82 3.50 5.81 8.34
CA THR A 82 3.21 4.51 8.93
C THR A 82 3.23 3.46 7.84
N VAL A 83 4.04 2.42 8.04
CA VAL A 83 4.21 1.38 7.03
C VAL A 83 4.09 0.02 7.70
N LYS A 84 3.22 -0.80 7.15
CA LYS A 84 3.07 -2.18 7.60
C LYS A 84 3.66 -3.10 6.54
N VAL A 85 4.51 -4.03 6.95
CA VAL A 85 5.09 -5.00 6.04
C VAL A 85 4.48 -6.36 6.36
N TYR A 86 3.83 -6.95 5.38
CA TYR A 86 3.22 -8.25 5.54
C TYR A 86 4.14 -9.32 4.98
N ASN A 87 4.16 -10.48 5.60
CA ASN A 87 4.83 -11.58 4.93
C ASN A 87 3.82 -12.25 3.99
N PRO A 88 4.32 -13.04 3.02
CA PRO A 88 3.42 -13.63 2.03
C PRO A 88 2.33 -14.50 2.62
N THR A 89 2.63 -15.18 3.73
CA THR A 89 1.62 -16.03 4.36
C THR A 89 0.44 -15.22 4.85
N GLN A 90 0.69 -14.06 5.43
CA GLN A 90 -0.40 -13.23 5.91
C GLN A 90 -1.29 -12.75 4.78
N ILE A 91 -0.69 -12.33 3.68
CA ILE A 91 -1.48 -11.85 2.55
C ILE A 91 -2.23 -12.98 1.88
N ASN A 92 -1.61 -14.15 1.75
CA ASN A 92 -2.29 -15.28 1.17
C ASN A 92 -3.51 -15.69 1.99
N ALA A 93 -3.38 -15.68 3.30
CA ALA A 93 -4.51 -16.01 4.16
C ALA A 93 -5.65 -15.01 3.96
N PHE A 94 -5.33 -13.74 3.86
CA PHE A 94 -6.34 -12.73 3.64
C PHE A 94 -7.00 -12.91 2.28
N SER A 95 -6.22 -13.19 1.26
CA SER A 95 -6.76 -13.39 -0.08
C SER A 95 -7.75 -14.55 -0.12
N LYS A 96 -7.43 -15.62 0.56
CA LYS A 96 -8.33 -16.76 0.60
C LYS A 96 -9.65 -16.39 1.24
N LYS A 97 -9.58 -15.63 2.29
CA LYS A 97 -10.80 -15.21 2.96
C LYS A 97 -11.66 -14.34 2.07
N SER A 98 -11.04 -13.53 1.24
CA SER A 98 -11.81 -12.63 0.41
C SER A 98 -12.34 -13.31 -0.84
N LEU A 99 -12.01 -14.56 -1.05
CA LEU A 99 -12.56 -15.36 -2.15
C LEU A 99 -12.15 -14.89 -3.52
N ARG A 100 -11.10 -14.11 -3.62
CA ARG A 100 -10.63 -13.69 -4.91
C ARG A 100 -9.52 -14.58 -5.37
N LYS A 101 -9.60 -15.00 -6.60
CA LYS A 101 -8.64 -15.93 -7.10
C LYS A 101 -7.70 -15.41 -8.12
N THR A 102 -8.08 -14.35 -8.80
CA THR A 102 -7.26 -13.82 -9.87
C THR A 102 -5.95 -13.30 -9.31
N GLN A 103 -4.87 -13.61 -9.99
CA GLN A 103 -3.55 -13.31 -9.49
C GLN A 103 -2.83 -12.35 -10.41
N THR A 104 -3.23 -11.11 -10.41
CA THR A 104 -2.48 -10.11 -11.14
C THR A 104 -1.82 -9.18 -10.15
N ASP A 105 -0.81 -8.47 -10.60
CA ASP A 105 -0.10 -7.54 -9.74
C ASP A 105 -1.03 -6.47 -9.19
N LYS A 106 -1.96 -6.03 -10.02
CA LYS A 106 -2.87 -4.98 -9.55
C LYS A 106 -3.78 -5.48 -8.47
N ILE A 107 -4.19 -6.73 -8.57
CA ILE A 107 -5.02 -7.33 -7.55
C ILE A 107 -4.23 -7.46 -6.26
N ALA A 108 -2.94 -7.76 -6.35
CA ALA A 108 -2.13 -7.86 -5.15
C ALA A 108 -2.08 -6.53 -4.40
N ALA A 109 -1.89 -5.44 -5.10
CA ALA A 109 -1.86 -4.13 -4.45
C ALA A 109 -3.20 -3.82 -3.78
N ARG A 110 -4.29 -4.10 -4.47
CA ARG A 110 -5.62 -3.89 -3.90
C ARG A 110 -5.85 -4.75 -2.67
N THR A 111 -5.37 -5.99 -2.73
CA THR A 111 -5.51 -6.89 -1.60
C THR A 111 -4.77 -6.37 -0.38
N ILE A 112 -3.59 -5.83 -0.59
CA ILE A 112 -2.82 -5.28 0.52
C ILE A 112 -3.52 -4.06 1.11
N ALA A 113 -4.06 -3.20 0.25
CA ALA A 113 -4.81 -2.04 0.75
C ALA A 113 -6.03 -2.49 1.55
N ASP A 114 -6.73 -3.51 1.09
CA ASP A 114 -7.88 -4.03 1.82
C ASP A 114 -7.46 -4.62 3.16
N ALA A 115 -6.35 -5.33 3.19
CA ALA A 115 -5.88 -5.91 4.44
C ALA A 115 -5.58 -4.82 5.46
N LEU A 116 -4.97 -3.73 5.00
CA LEU A 116 -4.69 -2.61 5.89
C LEU A 116 -5.95 -2.06 6.51
N SER A 117 -6.99 -1.86 5.70
CA SER A 117 -8.20 -1.27 6.21
C SER A 117 -8.92 -2.21 7.15
N TYR A 118 -8.84 -3.52 6.90
CA TYR A 118 -9.47 -4.49 7.78
C TYR A 118 -8.81 -4.55 9.13
N GLU A 119 -7.51 -4.48 9.18
CA GLU A 119 -6.80 -4.58 10.45
C GLU A 119 -6.93 -3.31 11.26
N GLY A 120 -7.29 -2.25 10.60
CA GLY A 120 -7.31 -0.97 11.26
C GLY A 120 -5.92 -0.43 11.44
N VAL A 121 -5.83 0.68 12.13
CA VAL A 121 -4.57 1.37 12.31
C VAL A 121 -3.78 0.73 13.44
N PRO A 122 -2.52 0.35 13.22
CA PRO A 122 -1.70 -0.13 14.31
C PRO A 122 -1.47 1.01 15.29
N ARG A 123 -1.52 0.72 16.50
CA ARG A 123 -1.32 1.74 17.45
C ARG A 123 0.05 2.05 17.67
N GLU A 124 0.47 2.40 17.81
CA GLU A 124 1.55 2.52 18.03
C GLU A 124 2.06 2.96 18.72
N ARG A 125 2.40 2.81 18.92
CA ARG A 125 2.90 3.07 19.38
C ARG A 125 3.32 3.15 19.62
#